data_e3d8974561ad4d177bd8ba69f4abf057
#
_entry.id   e3d8974561ad4d177bd8ba69f4abf057
#
_cell.length_a   1.000
_cell.length_b   1.000
_cell.length_c   1.000
_cell.angle_alpha   90.00
_cell.angle_beta   90.00
_cell.angle_gamma   90.00
#
_symmetry.space_group_name_H-M   'P 1'
#
loop_
_entity.id
_entity.type
_entity.pdbx_description
1 polymer ?
#
loop_
_entity_poly.entity_id
_entity_poly.type
_entity_poly.pdbx_seq_one_letter_code
_entity_poly.pdbx_strand_id
1 'polypeptide(L)'
;MHEFPRIKRLPPYVFNITGELKAAARRRGEDIIDFGMGNPDQPTPRHIVDKLVESAQRLDTHRYSVSKGIPRLRRAIANWYKTRYQVDIDADTEAIVTIGSKE
;
A
#
# COMPACT_ATOMS: atom_id res chain seq x y z
N MET A 1 31.76 -1.51 19.60
CA MET A 1 30.45 -1.24 18.94
C MET A 1 29.77 -0.13 19.70
N HIS A 2 29.42 1.00 19.04
CA HIS A 2 28.73 2.11 19.74
C HIS A 2 27.29 1.71 20.05
N GLU A 3 26.93 1.73 21.32
CA GLU A 3 25.55 1.46 21.75
C GLU A 3 24.77 2.77 21.83
N PHE A 4 23.57 2.79 21.30
CA PHE A 4 22.68 3.93 21.33
C PHE A 4 21.59 3.74 22.40
N PRO A 5 21.70 4.43 23.58
CA PRO A 5 20.79 4.21 24.71
C PRO A 5 19.31 4.47 24.39
N ARG A 6 19.04 5.40 23.44
CA ARG A 6 17.67 5.70 23.02
C ARG A 6 17.05 4.55 22.24
N ILE A 7 17.83 3.85 21.40
CA ILE A 7 17.36 2.69 20.65
C ILE A 7 17.07 1.51 21.58
N LYS A 8 17.91 1.30 22.61
CA LYS A 8 17.68 0.26 23.60
C LYS A 8 16.38 0.41 24.41
N ARG A 9 15.84 1.63 24.50
CA ARG A 9 14.60 1.92 25.22
C ARG A 9 13.35 1.72 24.37
N LEU A 10 13.49 1.51 23.06
CA LEU A 10 12.34 1.28 22.20
C LEU A 10 11.75 -0.10 22.56
N PRO A 11 10.42 -0.19 22.74
CA PRO A 11 9.77 -1.49 22.91
C PRO A 11 9.97 -2.32 21.65
N PRO A 12 10.10 -3.65 21.79
CA PRO A 12 10.16 -4.53 20.63
C PRO A 12 8.91 -4.36 19.77
N TYR A 13 9.12 -4.37 18.46
CA TYR A 13 7.98 -4.28 17.53
C TYR A 13 7.12 -5.54 17.62
N VAL A 14 5.88 -5.39 18.02
CA VAL A 14 4.97 -6.51 18.35
C VAL A 14 4.84 -7.55 17.22
N PHE A 15 4.86 -7.10 15.96
CA PHE A 15 4.77 -8.03 14.81
C PHE A 15 6.04 -8.89 14.64
N ASN A 16 7.21 -8.43 15.11
CA ASN A 16 8.41 -9.27 15.13
C ASN A 16 8.26 -10.39 16.17
N ILE A 17 7.79 -10.05 17.39
CA ILE A 17 7.55 -11.03 18.45
C ILE A 17 6.56 -12.10 18.00
N THR A 18 5.41 -11.68 17.48
CA THR A 18 4.37 -12.60 16.98
C THR A 18 4.85 -13.42 15.78
N GLY A 19 5.68 -12.82 14.91
CA GLY A 19 6.32 -13.51 13.78
C GLY A 19 7.25 -14.64 14.25
N GLU A 20 8.10 -14.39 15.24
CA GLU A 20 9.00 -15.38 15.83
C GLU A 20 8.24 -16.52 16.52
N LEU A 21 7.18 -16.20 17.28
CA LEU A 21 6.32 -17.19 17.91
C LEU A 21 5.65 -18.11 16.89
N LYS A 22 5.07 -17.54 15.84
CA LYS A 22 4.47 -18.31 14.75
C LYS A 22 5.49 -19.18 14.02
N ALA A 23 6.68 -18.66 13.74
CA ALA A 23 7.74 -19.41 13.09
C ALA A 23 8.23 -20.58 13.98
N ALA A 24 8.34 -20.36 15.30
CA ALA A 24 8.70 -21.41 16.24
C ALA A 24 7.63 -22.50 16.32
N ALA A 25 6.35 -22.14 16.36
CA ALA A 25 5.24 -23.09 16.38
C ALA A 25 5.20 -23.95 15.10
N ARG A 26 5.35 -23.32 13.92
CA ARG A 26 5.43 -24.05 12.64
C ARG A 26 6.60 -25.04 12.60
N ARG A 27 7.77 -24.68 13.15
CA ARG A 27 8.92 -25.59 13.24
C ARG A 27 8.65 -26.81 14.11
N ARG A 28 7.73 -26.71 15.09
CA ARG A 28 7.25 -27.84 15.88
C ARG A 28 6.17 -28.67 15.20
N GLY A 29 5.76 -28.30 13.99
CA GLY A 29 4.72 -29.00 13.24
C GLY A 29 3.29 -28.56 13.60
N GLU A 30 3.12 -27.46 14.34
CA GLU A 30 1.80 -26.96 14.69
C GLU A 30 1.13 -26.32 13.47
N ASP A 31 -0.15 -26.61 13.26
CA ASP A 31 -0.99 -25.95 12.25
C ASP A 31 -1.47 -24.60 12.79
N ILE A 32 -0.87 -23.51 12.28
CA ILE A 32 -1.15 -22.16 12.74
C ILE A 32 -2.12 -21.46 11.80
N ILE A 33 -3.29 -21.13 12.30
CA ILE A 33 -4.26 -20.24 11.66
C ILE A 33 -3.96 -18.81 12.12
N ASP A 34 -3.54 -17.95 11.17
CA ASP A 34 -3.05 -16.60 11.47
C ASP A 34 -4.08 -15.52 11.11
N PHE A 35 -4.70 -14.96 12.11
CA PHE A 35 -5.58 -13.78 12.00
C PHE A 35 -4.92 -12.48 12.50
N GLY A 36 -3.60 -12.48 12.70
CA GLY A 36 -2.88 -11.35 13.29
C GLY A 36 -2.73 -10.13 12.37
N MET A 37 -2.91 -10.31 11.07
CA MET A 37 -2.84 -9.21 10.10
C MET A 37 -3.86 -9.42 8.96
N GLY A 38 -4.65 -8.40 8.70
CA GLY A 38 -5.62 -8.39 7.60
C GLY A 38 -4.97 -8.03 6.27
N ASN A 39 -4.13 -8.92 5.73
CA ASN A 39 -3.62 -8.76 4.37
C ASN A 39 -4.63 -9.28 3.35
N PRO A 40 -4.76 -8.62 2.18
CA PRO A 40 -5.46 -9.21 1.05
C PRO A 40 -4.82 -10.56 0.67
N ASP A 41 -5.63 -11.59 0.51
CA ASP A 41 -5.19 -12.95 0.15
C ASP A 41 -5.29 -13.23 -1.35
N GLN A 42 -6.00 -12.36 -2.09
CA GLN A 42 -6.17 -12.48 -3.52
C GLN A 42 -5.11 -11.66 -4.28
N PRO A 43 -4.61 -12.17 -5.41
CA PRO A 43 -3.66 -11.42 -6.22
C PRO A 43 -4.32 -10.19 -6.85
N THR A 44 -3.51 -9.17 -7.11
CA THR A 44 -3.96 -8.00 -7.88
C THR A 44 -4.49 -8.43 -9.25
N PRO A 45 -5.65 -7.93 -9.69
CA PRO A 45 -6.22 -8.26 -10.99
C PRO A 45 -5.23 -8.03 -12.14
N ARG A 46 -5.18 -8.98 -13.09
CA ARG A 46 -4.18 -9.01 -14.15
C ARG A 46 -4.09 -7.71 -14.96
N HIS A 47 -5.25 -7.11 -15.30
CA HIS A 47 -5.28 -5.86 -16.06
C HIS A 47 -4.61 -4.67 -15.34
N ILE A 48 -4.60 -4.67 -13.99
CA ILE A 48 -3.90 -3.65 -13.18
C ILE A 48 -2.39 -3.89 -13.25
N VAL A 49 -1.97 -5.15 -13.11
CA VAL A 49 -0.55 -5.55 -13.20
C VAL A 49 0.02 -5.21 -14.58
N ASP A 50 -0.71 -5.57 -15.64
CA ASP A 50 -0.29 -5.29 -17.01
C ASP A 50 -0.14 -3.78 -17.26
N LYS A 51 -1.04 -2.96 -16.70
CA LYS A 51 -0.95 -1.50 -16.82
C LYS A 51 0.21 -0.90 -16.02
N LEU A 52 0.54 -1.48 -14.89
CA LEU A 52 1.74 -1.12 -14.14
C LEU A 52 3.01 -1.42 -14.95
N VAL A 53 3.10 -2.63 -15.51
CA VAL A 53 4.24 -3.04 -16.35
C VAL A 53 4.41 -2.13 -17.57
N GLU A 54 3.32 -1.87 -18.30
CA GLU A 54 3.31 -0.93 -19.43
C GLU A 54 3.85 0.45 -19.01
N SER A 55 3.37 0.96 -17.87
CA SER A 55 3.77 2.27 -17.37
C SER A 55 5.24 2.28 -16.90
N ALA A 56 5.70 1.21 -16.27
CA ALA A 56 7.08 1.09 -15.80
C ALA A 56 8.12 0.98 -16.94
N GLN A 57 7.71 0.52 -18.12
CA GLN A 57 8.57 0.46 -19.30
C GLN A 57 8.73 1.82 -20.02
N ARG A 58 7.92 2.80 -19.67
CA ARG A 58 7.96 4.13 -20.26
C ARG A 58 8.96 5.02 -19.52
N LEU A 59 9.92 5.59 -20.23
CA LEU A 59 10.96 6.43 -19.65
C LEU A 59 10.45 7.78 -19.11
N ASP A 60 9.32 8.26 -19.61
CA ASP A 60 8.70 9.52 -19.17
C ASP A 60 7.95 9.42 -17.83
N THR A 61 7.77 8.21 -17.31
CA THR A 61 7.12 7.97 -16.01
C THR A 61 8.09 7.89 -14.83
N HIS A 62 9.41 7.88 -15.06
CA HIS A 62 10.47 7.77 -14.05
C HIS A 62 10.88 9.14 -13.48
N ARG A 63 9.94 9.95 -13.07
CA ARG A 63 10.17 11.31 -12.57
C ARG A 63 9.60 11.50 -11.17
N TYR A 64 9.86 12.67 -10.59
CA TYR A 64 9.21 13.06 -9.35
C TYR A 64 7.68 13.06 -9.49
N SER A 65 7.01 12.60 -8.45
CA SER A 65 5.54 12.66 -8.40
C SER A 65 5.06 14.10 -8.29
N VAL A 66 3.90 14.38 -8.86
CA VAL A 66 3.19 15.63 -8.64
C VAL A 66 2.44 15.54 -7.32
N SER A 67 2.57 16.52 -6.43
CA SER A 67 2.02 16.51 -5.05
C SER A 67 0.53 16.17 -4.95
N LYS A 68 -0.28 16.55 -5.93
CA LYS A 68 -1.71 16.24 -6.00
C LYS A 68 -2.03 14.99 -6.85
N GLY A 69 -1.01 14.36 -7.45
CA GLY A 69 -1.18 13.37 -8.50
C GLY A 69 -1.40 13.99 -9.88
N ILE A 70 -1.16 13.22 -10.94
CA ILE A 70 -1.27 13.69 -12.31
C ILE A 70 -2.73 14.04 -12.67
N PRO A 71 -2.97 15.09 -13.46
CA PRO A 71 -4.34 15.51 -13.83
C PRO A 71 -5.17 14.41 -14.48
N ARG A 72 -4.54 13.53 -15.27
CA ARG A 72 -5.22 12.40 -15.91
C ARG A 72 -5.80 11.42 -14.90
N LEU A 73 -5.08 11.12 -13.82
CA LEU A 73 -5.56 10.23 -12.77
C LEU A 73 -6.69 10.88 -11.96
N ARG A 74 -6.55 12.17 -11.61
CA ARG A 74 -7.59 12.90 -10.87
C ARG A 74 -8.90 12.96 -11.67
N ARG A 75 -8.83 13.23 -13.00
CA ARG A 75 -10.01 13.15 -13.88
C ARG A 75 -10.61 11.74 -13.96
N ALA A 76 -9.76 10.71 -13.99
CA ALA A 76 -10.25 9.33 -13.97
C ALA A 76 -10.99 9.00 -12.67
N ILE A 77 -10.51 9.50 -11.53
CA ILE A 77 -11.20 9.38 -10.22
C ILE A 77 -12.57 10.07 -10.28
N ALA A 78 -12.63 11.32 -10.74
CA ALA A 78 -13.88 12.07 -10.85
C ALA A 78 -14.89 11.35 -11.77
N ASN A 79 -14.46 10.89 -12.94
CA ASN A 79 -15.31 10.13 -13.85
C ASN A 79 -15.81 8.81 -13.25
N TRP A 80 -14.96 8.11 -12.47
CA TRP A 80 -15.35 6.89 -11.79
C TRP A 80 -16.44 7.12 -10.74
N TYR A 81 -16.30 8.17 -9.93
CA TYR A 81 -17.32 8.58 -8.95
C TYR A 81 -18.62 8.97 -9.64
N LYS A 82 -18.55 9.73 -10.74
CA LYS A 82 -19.74 10.09 -11.53
C LYS A 82 -20.47 8.87 -12.05
N THR A 83 -19.73 7.94 -12.67
CA THR A 83 -20.33 6.76 -13.31
C THR A 83 -20.86 5.76 -12.26
N ARG A 84 -20.13 5.55 -11.17
CA ARG A 84 -20.45 4.52 -10.20
C ARG A 84 -21.45 4.94 -9.14
N TYR A 85 -21.39 6.20 -8.73
CA TYR A 85 -22.16 6.72 -7.60
C TYR A 85 -23.04 7.92 -7.94
N GLN A 86 -23.01 8.42 -9.16
CA GLN A 86 -23.71 9.64 -9.59
C GLN A 86 -23.26 10.92 -8.82
N VAL A 87 -22.01 10.90 -8.31
CA VAL A 87 -21.42 12.02 -7.59
C VAL A 87 -20.50 12.79 -8.52
N ASP A 88 -20.70 14.09 -8.61
CA ASP A 88 -19.83 15.02 -9.33
C ASP A 88 -18.71 15.47 -8.38
N ILE A 89 -17.46 15.31 -8.83
CA ILE A 89 -16.25 15.74 -8.13
C ILE A 89 -15.44 16.62 -9.08
N ASP A 90 -15.03 17.78 -8.60
CA ASP A 90 -14.05 18.60 -9.31
C ASP A 90 -12.65 17.99 -9.19
N ALA A 91 -12.12 17.52 -10.31
CA ALA A 91 -10.82 16.85 -10.36
C ALA A 91 -9.64 17.75 -9.92
N ASP A 92 -9.79 19.07 -9.94
CA ASP A 92 -8.70 20.00 -9.63
C ASP A 92 -8.72 20.49 -8.18
N THR A 93 -9.88 20.51 -7.54
CA THR A 93 -10.05 21.04 -6.18
C THR A 93 -10.49 20.00 -5.16
N GLU A 94 -11.12 18.89 -5.60
CA GLU A 94 -11.71 17.89 -4.70
C GLU A 94 -11.08 16.50 -4.83
N ALA A 95 -10.02 16.34 -5.64
CA ALA A 95 -9.32 15.07 -5.81
C ALA A 95 -7.80 15.22 -5.56
N ILE A 96 -7.26 14.35 -4.71
CA ILE A 96 -5.82 14.22 -4.45
C ILE A 96 -5.43 12.74 -4.48
N VAL A 97 -4.23 12.45 -4.97
CA VAL A 97 -3.64 11.11 -4.97
C VAL A 97 -2.59 11.03 -3.88
N THR A 98 -2.72 10.06 -3.00
CA THR A 98 -1.80 9.81 -1.88
C THR A 98 -1.03 8.49 -2.07
N ILE A 99 0.02 8.27 -1.28
CA ILE A 99 0.78 7.01 -1.25
C ILE A 99 0.16 6.10 -0.18
N GLY A 100 -1.01 5.56 -0.49
CA GLY A 100 -1.77 4.75 0.44
C GLY A 100 -2.80 5.56 1.24
N SER A 101 -3.50 4.90 2.15
CA SER A 101 -4.66 5.46 2.87
C SER A 101 -4.32 6.08 4.23
N LYS A 102 -3.06 6.16 4.61
CA LYS A 102 -2.63 6.68 5.92
C LYS A 102 -2.17 8.14 5.90
N GLU A 103 -2.12 8.77 4.75
CA GLU A 103 -1.74 10.17 4.58
C GLU A 103 -2.93 11.12 4.72
#